data_df8174d9747bfad455eac5c0cf9f7d56
#
_entry.id   df8174d9747bfad455eac5c0cf9f7d56
#
_cell.length_a   1.000
_cell.length_b   1.000
_cell.length_c   1.000
_cell.angle_alpha   90.00
_cell.angle_beta   90.00
_cell.angle_gamma   90.00
#
_symmetry.space_group_name_H-M   'P 1'
#
loop_
_entity.id
_entity.type
_entity.pdbx_description
1 polymer ?
#
loop_
_entity_poly.entity_id
_entity_poly.type
_entity_poly.pdbx_seq_one_letter_code
_entity_poly.pdbx_strand_id
1 'polypeptide(L)'
;MRGPIGIFLVAVAVTACGSSNGGSGDRNPSQATLRLTTSGSGLVRGAGADCRGNCSAQYVSGSQVHLVAVPDPGAVFVGWAGACSGTGGCDLTLDADRDVSATFAAATPPPRGQYRLTVWVQGKGRVTSSPAGIDCETSSCSADFASGTTVTLTPAPASGYGFAGWGTDCSGAGGCTLSVSKDATVYANFVAQAPPPPALVHLTAAVSGPGTVTGLDCGESTTKCDVTVPGGSTVTLTASAGGGTRFTGWGGACSGASSTCKLTLQSDTKVTAEFQSEVLALAPNDGTNGTTIALNSTHLFWSRYTGSGSSGIWAVPKKGGDAVRVATGYAYAMVADDAYLYWTDTSNLYSTPVGGGQVALLFSANYIGKLALDETGALYWTVSANSGANSGSVHRMQDRADTVLAKEQNPQGAVAVDANHLYFTDYGSDGGSIRRVPRQGGALERVLYCGTGCYPQAVRLDAQNVYYRLAYSGSASTNAHVQVMSKTDFKVRDLSSGNGTGGSYSLDLDVNASVAYWNWTGGTAPYGIFRGNADGTEFHAVDTSNDSSWLALRVDDLAVYYWHSGAVIRRLK
;
A
#
# COMPACT_ATOMS: atom_id res chain seq x y z
N MET A 1 -50.78 28.94 42.07
CA MET A 1 -50.86 28.10 40.87
C MET A 1 -49.43 27.59 40.59
N ARG A 2 -49.17 26.38 41.00
CA ARG A 2 -47.85 25.75 40.82
C ARG A 2 -47.99 24.68 39.75
N GLY A 3 -47.42 24.92 38.58
CA GLY A 3 -47.31 23.90 37.54
C GLY A 3 -46.11 22.98 37.79
N PRO A 4 -46.21 21.70 37.51
CA PRO A 4 -45.10 20.77 37.72
C PRO A 4 -44.06 20.88 36.59
N ILE A 5 -42.79 20.92 36.98
CA ILE A 5 -41.64 20.85 36.07
C ILE A 5 -41.58 19.42 35.56
N GLY A 6 -41.87 19.25 34.27
CA GLY A 6 -41.76 17.98 33.60
C GLY A 6 -40.31 17.59 33.37
N ILE A 7 -39.91 16.42 33.86
CA ILE A 7 -38.64 15.78 33.56
C ILE A 7 -38.84 15.09 32.19
N PHE A 8 -38.10 15.55 31.16
CA PHE A 8 -38.05 14.89 29.85
C PHE A 8 -37.27 13.59 29.95
N LEU A 9 -37.97 12.47 29.93
CA LEU A 9 -37.37 11.17 29.60
C LEU A 9 -37.23 11.13 28.07
N VAL A 10 -35.97 11.07 27.57
CA VAL A 10 -35.71 10.74 26.17
C VAL A 10 -35.88 9.24 26.00
N ALA A 11 -37.03 8.80 25.58
CA ALA A 11 -37.21 7.47 25.03
C ALA A 11 -36.78 7.51 23.57
N VAL A 12 -35.67 6.85 23.22
CA VAL A 12 -35.26 6.63 21.83
C VAL A 12 -36.21 5.57 21.24
N ALA A 13 -37.20 6.02 20.50
CA ALA A 13 -38.01 5.16 19.65
C ALA A 13 -37.24 4.90 18.36
N VAL A 14 -36.78 3.68 18.16
CA VAL A 14 -36.25 3.21 16.86
C VAL A 14 -37.46 2.93 15.96
N THR A 15 -37.71 3.82 15.00
CA THR A 15 -38.66 3.58 13.93
C THR A 15 -38.02 2.67 12.90
N ALA A 16 -38.46 1.44 12.81
CA ALA A 16 -38.10 0.51 11.74
C ALA A 16 -38.83 0.90 10.46
N CYS A 17 -38.12 1.27 9.40
CA CYS A 17 -38.59 1.31 8.02
C CYS A 17 -38.52 -0.09 7.45
N GLY A 18 -39.65 -0.69 7.11
CA GLY A 18 -39.75 -2.00 6.49
C GLY A 18 -39.38 -1.96 5.02
N SER A 19 -38.58 -2.93 4.59
CA SER A 19 -38.67 -3.52 3.24
C SER A 19 -38.52 -5.02 3.39
N SER A 20 -39.47 -5.70 2.83
CA SER A 20 -39.63 -7.14 2.77
C SER A 20 -38.57 -7.79 1.89
N ASN A 21 -37.81 -8.80 2.37
CA ASN A 21 -37.80 -10.16 1.83
C ASN A 21 -36.78 -11.07 2.54
N GLY A 22 -37.24 -12.23 2.99
CA GLY A 22 -36.47 -13.47 3.04
C GLY A 22 -35.80 -13.83 4.36
N GLY A 23 -36.53 -14.46 5.25
CA GLY A 23 -36.14 -15.63 6.07
C GLY A 23 -34.87 -15.58 6.89
N SER A 24 -35.01 -15.29 8.17
CA SER A 24 -34.47 -16.09 9.29
C SER A 24 -34.72 -15.38 10.63
N GLY A 25 -35.41 -16.06 11.54
CA GLY A 25 -35.38 -15.93 13.00
C GLY A 25 -35.33 -14.53 13.61
N ASP A 26 -36.46 -13.90 13.84
CA ASP A 26 -36.61 -12.81 14.81
C ASP A 26 -36.09 -13.29 16.18
N ARG A 27 -34.86 -12.95 16.54
CA ARG A 27 -34.42 -12.97 17.94
C ARG A 27 -34.95 -11.69 18.56
N ASN A 28 -36.15 -11.77 19.17
CA ASN A 28 -36.58 -10.79 20.14
C ASN A 28 -35.43 -10.64 21.16
N PRO A 29 -34.92 -9.43 21.43
CA PRO A 29 -33.80 -9.27 22.38
C PRO A 29 -34.28 -9.89 23.71
N SER A 30 -33.43 -10.77 24.28
CA SER A 30 -33.72 -11.40 25.58
C SER A 30 -33.97 -10.29 26.60
N GLN A 31 -35.06 -10.41 27.36
CA GLN A 31 -35.41 -9.47 28.42
C GLN A 31 -35.00 -10.03 29.78
N ALA A 32 -34.55 -9.14 30.67
CA ALA A 32 -34.27 -9.44 32.06
C ALA A 32 -35.19 -8.64 32.97
N THR A 33 -35.66 -9.25 34.02
CA THR A 33 -36.59 -8.65 34.99
C THR A 33 -35.83 -8.22 36.25
N LEU A 34 -35.94 -6.93 36.60
CA LEU A 34 -35.50 -6.42 37.88
C LEU A 34 -36.67 -6.44 38.87
N ARG A 35 -36.56 -7.15 40.01
CA ARG A 35 -37.53 -7.15 41.08
C ARG A 35 -36.91 -6.38 42.26
N LEU A 36 -37.66 -5.41 42.78
CA LEU A 36 -37.28 -4.56 43.90
C LEU A 36 -38.22 -4.81 45.08
N THR A 37 -37.65 -4.97 46.28
CA THR A 37 -38.42 -5.03 47.54
C THR A 37 -37.88 -3.95 48.47
N THR A 38 -38.79 -3.07 48.96
CA THR A 38 -38.40 -2.06 49.98
C THR A 38 -39.07 -2.38 51.31
N SER A 39 -38.31 -2.33 52.40
CA SER A 39 -38.80 -2.48 53.75
C SER A 39 -38.49 -1.24 54.59
N GLY A 40 -39.44 -0.79 55.43
CA GLY A 40 -39.32 0.44 56.22
C GLY A 40 -39.75 1.69 55.45
N SER A 41 -39.52 2.88 56.01
CA SER A 41 -39.97 4.17 55.49
C SER A 41 -38.95 4.74 54.50
N GLY A 42 -39.17 4.47 53.21
CA GLY A 42 -38.31 4.97 52.12
C GLY A 42 -38.78 4.46 50.74
N LEU A 43 -38.10 4.86 49.71
CA LEU A 43 -38.33 4.40 48.32
C LEU A 43 -37.01 4.17 47.57
N VAL A 44 -37.06 3.42 46.49
CA VAL A 44 -35.96 3.23 45.55
C VAL A 44 -36.28 3.93 44.25
N ARG A 45 -35.34 4.76 43.77
CA ARG A 45 -35.38 5.42 42.44
C ARG A 45 -34.44 4.75 41.46
N GLY A 46 -34.71 4.90 40.16
CA GLY A 46 -33.83 4.43 39.07
C GLY A 46 -34.33 3.19 38.35
N ALA A 47 -35.50 2.62 38.73
CA ALA A 47 -36.08 1.46 38.10
C ALA A 47 -37.22 1.80 37.10
N GLY A 48 -37.18 2.99 36.50
CA GLY A 48 -38.24 3.50 35.61
C GLY A 48 -39.39 4.20 36.35
N ALA A 49 -39.53 4.00 37.69
CA ALA A 49 -40.44 4.70 38.57
C ALA A 49 -39.96 4.62 40.01
N ASP A 50 -40.51 5.49 40.90
CA ASP A 50 -40.26 5.42 42.32
C ASP A 50 -40.88 4.15 42.91
N CYS A 51 -40.06 3.28 43.47
CA CYS A 51 -40.53 2.00 44.05
C CYS A 51 -40.69 2.12 45.55
N ARG A 52 -41.94 1.88 46.08
CA ARG A 52 -42.27 1.67 47.48
C ARG A 52 -42.92 0.30 47.64
N GLY A 53 -42.40 -0.58 48.48
CA GLY A 53 -42.83 -1.97 48.63
C GLY A 53 -42.23 -2.87 47.55
N ASN A 54 -43.05 -3.62 46.84
CA ASN A 54 -42.60 -4.55 45.81
C ASN A 54 -42.89 -4.01 44.43
N CYS A 55 -41.86 -3.89 43.58
CA CYS A 55 -41.95 -3.42 42.20
C CYS A 55 -41.20 -4.38 41.26
N SER A 56 -41.57 -4.38 39.99
CA SER A 56 -40.80 -5.07 38.95
C SER A 56 -40.78 -4.27 37.65
N ALA A 57 -39.68 -4.34 36.94
CA ALA A 57 -39.51 -3.71 35.63
C ALA A 57 -38.73 -4.64 34.69
N GLN A 58 -39.07 -4.62 33.41
CA GLN A 58 -38.39 -5.38 32.36
C GLN A 58 -37.42 -4.49 31.59
N TYR A 59 -36.22 -5.02 31.28
CA TYR A 59 -35.17 -4.36 30.53
C TYR A 59 -34.66 -5.27 29.43
N VAL A 60 -34.09 -4.69 28.38
CA VAL A 60 -33.34 -5.45 27.40
C VAL A 60 -32.07 -6.02 28.06
N SER A 61 -31.76 -7.29 27.84
CA SER A 61 -30.57 -7.93 28.40
C SER A 61 -29.30 -7.12 28.10
N GLY A 62 -28.48 -6.90 29.11
CA GLY A 62 -27.28 -6.04 29.05
C GLY A 62 -27.54 -4.57 29.45
N SER A 63 -28.79 -4.17 29.76
CA SER A 63 -29.05 -2.81 30.22
C SER A 63 -28.36 -2.52 31.56
N GLN A 64 -27.83 -1.34 31.71
CA GLN A 64 -27.27 -0.83 32.98
C GLN A 64 -28.33 -0.04 33.72
N VAL A 65 -28.55 -0.37 35.00
CA VAL A 65 -29.49 0.30 35.89
C VAL A 65 -28.79 0.76 37.14
N HIS A 66 -29.00 2.02 37.49
CA HIS A 66 -28.52 2.62 38.72
C HIS A 66 -29.69 2.87 39.68
N LEU A 67 -29.63 2.24 40.86
CA LEU A 67 -30.67 2.37 41.89
C LEU A 67 -30.19 3.25 43.04
N VAL A 68 -31.06 4.13 43.51
CA VAL A 68 -30.81 5.01 44.65
C VAL A 68 -31.89 4.79 45.70
N ALA A 69 -31.46 4.43 46.91
CA ALA A 69 -32.35 4.32 48.06
C ALA A 69 -32.60 5.70 48.69
N VAL A 70 -33.86 6.11 48.85
CA VAL A 70 -34.28 7.40 49.38
C VAL A 70 -35.08 7.18 50.65
N PRO A 71 -34.56 7.34 51.86
CA PRO A 71 -35.32 7.30 53.10
C PRO A 71 -36.32 8.45 53.16
N ASP A 72 -37.44 8.21 53.80
CA ASP A 72 -38.38 9.26 54.18
C ASP A 72 -37.83 10.12 55.34
N PRO A 73 -38.39 11.32 55.62
CA PRO A 73 -38.03 12.11 56.76
C PRO A 73 -38.13 11.32 58.07
N GLY A 74 -37.08 11.31 58.88
CA GLY A 74 -37.01 10.50 60.12
C GLY A 74 -36.63 9.01 59.94
N ALA A 75 -36.19 8.62 58.74
CA ALA A 75 -35.66 7.29 58.43
C ALA A 75 -34.19 7.37 57.94
N VAL A 76 -33.47 6.29 58.04
CA VAL A 76 -32.13 6.08 57.47
C VAL A 76 -32.14 4.84 56.59
N PHE A 77 -31.35 4.87 55.53
CA PHE A 77 -31.13 3.64 54.73
C PHE A 77 -30.14 2.74 55.46
N VAL A 78 -30.53 1.49 55.67
CA VAL A 78 -29.71 0.50 56.37
C VAL A 78 -28.84 -0.27 55.41
N GLY A 79 -29.29 -0.54 54.19
CA GLY A 79 -28.49 -1.20 53.17
C GLY A 79 -29.29 -1.94 52.11
N TRP A 80 -28.55 -2.33 51.07
CA TRP A 80 -29.03 -3.19 50.00
C TRP A 80 -28.76 -4.66 50.36
N ALA A 81 -29.60 -5.57 49.79
CA ALA A 81 -29.38 -6.99 49.74
C ALA A 81 -29.87 -7.59 48.41
N GLY A 82 -29.44 -8.83 48.12
CA GLY A 82 -29.68 -9.48 46.83
C GLY A 82 -28.57 -9.20 45.82
N ALA A 83 -28.92 -8.74 44.62
CA ALA A 83 -27.94 -8.42 43.57
C ALA A 83 -27.08 -7.16 43.90
N CYS A 84 -27.48 -6.38 44.88
CA CYS A 84 -26.65 -5.29 45.44
C CYS A 84 -26.38 -5.57 46.94
N SER A 85 -25.33 -4.90 47.49
CA SER A 85 -24.97 -4.99 48.90
C SER A 85 -24.38 -3.65 49.41
N GLY A 86 -24.35 -3.49 50.75
CA GLY A 86 -23.82 -2.29 51.39
C GLY A 86 -24.80 -1.12 51.37
N THR A 87 -24.31 0.09 51.69
CA THR A 87 -25.11 1.31 51.82
C THR A 87 -24.87 2.31 50.71
N GLY A 88 -24.03 1.99 49.74
CA GLY A 88 -23.69 2.78 48.58
C GLY A 88 -24.77 2.76 47.47
N GLY A 89 -24.47 3.34 46.30
CA GLY A 89 -25.29 3.18 45.10
C GLY A 89 -25.30 1.72 44.64
N CYS A 90 -26.36 1.33 43.95
CA CYS A 90 -26.52 0.01 43.40
C CYS A 90 -26.51 0.08 41.87
N ASP A 91 -25.38 -0.25 41.27
CA ASP A 91 -25.19 -0.31 39.81
C ASP A 91 -25.30 -1.77 39.37
N LEU A 92 -26.22 -2.06 38.46
CA LEU A 92 -26.50 -3.41 37.96
C LEU A 92 -26.41 -3.45 36.44
N THR A 93 -25.81 -4.53 35.92
CA THR A 93 -26.01 -4.93 34.51
C THR A 93 -27.04 -6.07 34.49
N LEU A 94 -28.14 -5.87 33.78
CA LEU A 94 -29.23 -6.81 33.72
C LEU A 94 -29.07 -7.80 32.56
N ASP A 95 -28.15 -8.75 32.74
CA ASP A 95 -27.92 -9.89 31.84
C ASP A 95 -28.84 -11.09 32.11
N ALA A 96 -29.46 -11.10 33.28
CA ALA A 96 -30.48 -12.07 33.74
C ALA A 96 -31.40 -11.39 34.75
N ASP A 97 -32.49 -12.11 35.17
CA ASP A 97 -33.36 -11.65 36.26
C ASP A 97 -32.58 -11.36 37.51
N ARG A 98 -32.87 -10.24 38.19
CA ARG A 98 -32.17 -9.78 39.41
C ARG A 98 -33.20 -9.38 40.45
N ASP A 99 -32.94 -9.81 41.68
CA ASP A 99 -33.70 -9.42 42.86
C ASP A 99 -32.85 -8.50 43.73
N VAL A 100 -33.39 -7.34 44.11
CA VAL A 100 -32.72 -6.34 44.97
C VAL A 100 -33.70 -5.97 46.10
N SER A 101 -33.19 -5.89 47.33
CA SER A 101 -33.98 -5.34 48.45
C SER A 101 -33.26 -4.13 49.06
N ALA A 102 -34.05 -3.17 49.52
CA ALA A 102 -33.66 -1.97 50.21
C ALA A 102 -34.33 -1.92 51.59
N THR A 103 -33.52 -1.82 52.66
CA THR A 103 -34.03 -1.76 54.03
C THR A 103 -33.82 -0.35 54.60
N PHE A 104 -34.90 0.19 55.20
CA PHE A 104 -34.89 1.47 55.89
C PHE A 104 -35.30 1.28 57.35
N ALA A 105 -34.67 2.02 58.29
CA ALA A 105 -34.98 2.04 59.71
C ALA A 105 -35.29 3.47 60.20
N ALA A 106 -35.92 3.57 61.36
CA ALA A 106 -36.10 4.86 61.99
C ALA A 106 -34.73 5.50 62.35
N ALA A 107 -34.55 6.78 62.05
CA ALA A 107 -33.36 7.53 62.44
C ALA A 107 -33.32 7.75 63.95
N THR A 108 -32.17 7.63 64.57
CA THR A 108 -31.97 8.09 65.96
C THR A 108 -32.09 9.64 65.99
N PRO A 109 -32.92 10.22 66.86
CA PRO A 109 -33.02 11.70 66.94
C PRO A 109 -31.66 12.33 67.33
N PRO A 110 -31.31 13.51 66.76
CA PRO A 110 -30.09 14.19 67.16
C PRO A 110 -30.14 14.64 68.62
N PRO A 111 -28.98 14.84 69.31
CA PRO A 111 -28.90 15.39 70.64
C PRO A 111 -29.61 16.75 70.75
N ARG A 112 -30.14 17.08 71.93
CA ARG A 112 -30.83 18.35 72.18
C ARG A 112 -29.93 19.55 71.79
N GLY A 113 -30.48 20.46 70.97
CA GLY A 113 -29.75 21.67 70.47
C GLY A 113 -28.91 21.40 69.23
N GLN A 114 -29.03 20.27 68.61
CA GLN A 114 -28.45 19.95 67.32
C GLN A 114 -29.51 19.62 66.29
N TYR A 115 -29.18 19.81 64.99
CA TYR A 115 -30.03 19.48 63.87
C TYR A 115 -29.24 18.65 62.87
N ARG A 116 -29.92 17.72 62.19
CA ARG A 116 -29.34 16.80 61.26
C ARG A 116 -29.28 17.40 59.86
N LEU A 117 -28.10 17.44 59.26
CA LEU A 117 -27.92 17.70 57.84
C LEU A 117 -27.70 16.35 57.12
N THR A 118 -28.58 16.04 56.16
CA THR A 118 -28.42 14.84 55.31
C THR A 118 -28.10 15.30 53.91
N VAL A 119 -26.99 14.74 53.36
CA VAL A 119 -26.56 14.96 51.95
C VAL A 119 -26.76 13.70 51.17
N TRP A 120 -27.41 13.82 50.03
CA TRP A 120 -27.62 12.77 49.05
C TRP A 120 -26.71 13.03 47.83
N VAL A 121 -25.95 12.02 47.42
CA VAL A 121 -25.09 12.07 46.24
C VAL A 121 -25.73 11.24 45.15
N GLN A 122 -26.08 11.88 44.05
CA GLN A 122 -26.57 11.23 42.84
C GLN A 122 -25.49 11.28 41.76
N GLY A 123 -25.18 10.14 41.14
CA GLY A 123 -24.05 9.98 40.20
C GLY A 123 -22.74 9.71 40.95
N LYS A 124 -21.59 9.96 40.29
CA LYS A 124 -20.26 9.69 40.87
C LYS A 124 -19.55 10.98 41.22
N GLY A 125 -19.34 11.19 42.52
CA GLY A 125 -18.66 12.35 43.06
C GLY A 125 -18.61 12.28 44.58
N ARG A 126 -17.92 13.24 45.21
CA ARG A 126 -17.75 13.38 46.66
C ARG A 126 -18.29 14.70 47.10
N VAL A 127 -18.91 14.75 48.26
CA VAL A 127 -19.33 16.00 48.92
C VAL A 127 -18.70 16.03 50.31
N THR A 128 -18.02 17.16 50.63
CA THR A 128 -17.45 17.42 51.96
C THR A 128 -18.06 18.65 52.58
N SER A 129 -18.01 18.80 53.89
CA SER A 129 -18.48 19.98 54.60
C SER A 129 -17.38 20.73 55.37
N SER A 130 -17.61 22.05 55.54
CA SER A 130 -16.89 22.90 56.50
C SER A 130 -17.94 23.65 57.34
N PRO A 131 -17.97 23.47 58.72
CA PRO A 131 -17.15 22.54 59.53
C PRO A 131 -17.29 21.09 59.13
N ALA A 132 -16.23 20.30 59.44
CA ALA A 132 -16.22 18.89 59.11
C ALA A 132 -17.40 18.12 59.77
N GLY A 133 -17.98 17.16 59.06
CA GLY A 133 -19.11 16.34 59.51
C GLY A 133 -19.70 15.55 58.35
N ILE A 134 -19.82 16.18 57.17
CA ILE A 134 -20.25 15.50 55.93
C ILE A 134 -19.00 15.13 55.13
N ASP A 135 -18.93 13.86 54.72
CA ASP A 135 -17.97 13.30 53.77
C ASP A 135 -18.63 12.13 53.04
N CYS A 136 -19.26 12.45 51.91
CA CYS A 136 -20.04 11.51 51.12
C CYS A 136 -19.37 11.23 49.76
N GLU A 137 -19.06 9.97 49.48
CA GLU A 137 -18.59 9.55 48.14
C GLU A 137 -19.70 8.92 47.29
N THR A 138 -20.64 8.24 47.96
CA THR A 138 -21.76 7.55 47.26
C THR A 138 -22.99 7.51 48.18
N SER A 139 -24.20 7.58 47.60
CA SER A 139 -25.52 7.48 48.22
C SER A 139 -25.91 8.61 49.17
N SER A 140 -25.75 8.48 50.47
CA SER A 140 -26.10 9.50 51.43
C SER A 140 -25.24 9.41 52.68
N CYS A 141 -25.03 10.53 53.32
CA CYS A 141 -24.47 10.63 54.65
C CYS A 141 -25.17 11.72 55.44
N SER A 142 -25.07 11.70 56.74
CA SER A 142 -25.62 12.72 57.62
C SER A 142 -24.70 13.03 58.79
N ALA A 143 -24.76 14.26 59.28
CA ALA A 143 -24.07 14.68 60.47
C ALA A 143 -24.97 15.65 61.27
N ASP A 144 -24.82 15.66 62.58
CA ASP A 144 -25.54 16.55 63.48
C ASP A 144 -24.69 17.77 63.76
N PHE A 145 -25.24 18.95 63.55
CA PHE A 145 -24.59 20.25 63.79
C PHE A 145 -25.34 21.05 64.86
N ALA A 146 -24.63 21.84 65.64
CA ALA A 146 -25.25 22.72 66.64
C ALA A 146 -26.20 23.72 65.96
N SER A 147 -27.30 24.06 66.63
CA SER A 147 -28.28 25.04 66.09
C SER A 147 -27.60 26.33 65.70
N GLY A 148 -27.87 26.83 64.48
CA GLY A 148 -27.28 28.03 63.92
C GLY A 148 -25.91 27.89 63.29
N THR A 149 -25.33 26.70 63.27
CA THR A 149 -24.07 26.43 62.58
C THR A 149 -24.21 26.71 61.07
N THR A 150 -23.32 27.54 60.52
CA THR A 150 -23.22 27.73 59.07
C THR A 150 -22.34 26.63 58.50
N VAL A 151 -22.91 25.80 57.60
CA VAL A 151 -22.23 24.70 56.95
C VAL A 151 -22.11 24.98 55.47
N THR A 152 -20.88 24.89 54.95
CA THR A 152 -20.60 24.97 53.51
C THR A 152 -20.32 23.57 52.97
N LEU A 153 -21.03 23.18 51.91
CA LEU A 153 -20.83 21.90 51.20
C LEU A 153 -20.02 22.18 49.92
N THR A 154 -19.04 21.32 49.68
CA THR A 154 -18.15 21.39 48.52
C THR A 154 -18.28 20.09 47.68
N PRO A 155 -18.71 20.18 46.41
CA PRO A 155 -18.80 19.03 45.52
C PRO A 155 -17.49 18.78 44.81
N ALA A 156 -17.09 17.53 44.68
CA ALA A 156 -15.92 17.06 43.91
C ALA A 156 -16.36 15.95 42.94
N PRO A 157 -16.57 16.25 41.65
CA PRO A 157 -16.94 15.24 40.67
C PRO A 157 -15.84 14.18 40.50
N ALA A 158 -16.22 12.92 40.30
CA ALA A 158 -15.30 11.86 39.88
C ALA A 158 -14.89 12.04 38.42
N SER A 159 -13.79 11.38 38.03
CA SER A 159 -13.33 11.39 36.63
C SER A 159 -14.44 10.97 35.67
N GLY A 160 -14.67 11.75 34.60
CA GLY A 160 -15.75 11.53 33.63
C GLY A 160 -17.14 12.00 34.09
N TYR A 161 -17.24 12.68 35.24
CA TYR A 161 -18.50 13.27 35.72
C TYR A 161 -18.35 14.77 35.92
N GLY A 162 -19.43 15.50 35.77
CA GLY A 162 -19.55 16.92 36.08
C GLY A 162 -20.56 17.14 37.20
N PHE A 163 -20.40 18.18 38.02
CA PHE A 163 -21.40 18.58 38.99
C PHE A 163 -22.52 19.36 38.28
N ALA A 164 -23.73 18.83 38.31
CA ALA A 164 -24.88 19.43 37.66
C ALA A 164 -25.64 20.42 38.58
N GLY A 165 -25.46 20.29 39.89
CA GLY A 165 -26.03 21.23 40.83
C GLY A 165 -26.61 20.61 42.10
N TRP A 166 -27.02 21.49 42.99
CA TRP A 166 -27.67 21.19 44.26
C TRP A 166 -29.19 21.17 44.12
N GLY A 167 -29.86 20.40 44.99
CA GLY A 167 -31.32 20.35 45.11
C GLY A 167 -31.79 20.35 46.56
N THR A 168 -33.07 20.67 46.80
CA THR A 168 -33.79 20.83 48.07
C THR A 168 -33.39 22.07 48.84
N ASP A 169 -32.73 21.97 50.04
CA ASP A 169 -32.38 23.10 50.86
C ASP A 169 -31.19 23.95 50.31
N CYS A 170 -30.54 23.45 49.27
CA CYS A 170 -29.62 24.20 48.39
C CYS A 170 -30.10 24.14 46.93
N SER A 171 -29.65 25.08 46.09
CA SER A 171 -29.98 25.14 44.66
C SER A 171 -28.83 25.72 43.84
N GLY A 172 -28.85 25.42 42.52
CA GLY A 172 -27.84 25.89 41.56
C GLY A 172 -26.57 25.08 41.57
N ALA A 173 -25.62 25.44 40.69
CA ALA A 173 -24.34 24.76 40.51
C ALA A 173 -23.16 25.39 41.26
N GLY A 174 -23.41 26.47 41.99
CA GLY A 174 -22.40 27.16 42.82
C GLY A 174 -22.17 26.50 44.18
N GLY A 175 -21.52 27.18 45.10
CA GLY A 175 -21.34 26.72 46.49
C GLY A 175 -22.68 26.60 47.21
N CYS A 176 -22.84 25.61 48.09
CA CYS A 176 -23.98 25.45 48.96
C CYS A 176 -23.56 25.82 50.38
N THR A 177 -24.10 26.91 50.92
CA THR A 177 -23.89 27.31 52.30
C THR A 177 -25.26 27.48 52.95
N LEU A 178 -25.47 26.81 54.09
CA LEU A 178 -26.73 26.83 54.83
C LEU A 178 -26.50 26.97 56.30
N SER A 179 -27.44 27.69 57.01
CA SER A 179 -27.46 27.77 58.44
C SER A 179 -28.38 26.66 58.99
N VAL A 180 -27.83 25.72 59.73
CA VAL A 180 -28.56 24.53 60.20
C VAL A 180 -29.34 24.91 61.50
N SER A 181 -30.55 25.41 61.29
CA SER A 181 -31.51 25.78 62.39
C SER A 181 -32.68 24.82 62.52
N LYS A 182 -32.74 23.82 61.66
CA LYS A 182 -33.70 22.69 61.61
C LYS A 182 -33.00 21.54 60.85
N ASP A 183 -33.59 20.38 60.89
CA ASP A 183 -33.14 19.28 60.01
C ASP A 183 -33.22 19.72 58.54
N ALA A 184 -32.17 19.49 57.79
CA ALA A 184 -31.98 19.89 56.41
C ALA A 184 -31.56 18.74 55.51
N THR A 185 -31.99 18.74 54.25
CA THR A 185 -31.65 17.75 53.25
C THR A 185 -31.14 18.43 52.00
N VAL A 186 -30.01 18.00 51.48
CA VAL A 186 -29.39 18.51 50.27
C VAL A 186 -29.13 17.38 49.31
N TYR A 187 -29.41 17.56 48.04
CA TYR A 187 -29.04 16.67 46.95
C TYR A 187 -27.84 17.28 46.19
N ALA A 188 -26.81 16.47 45.95
CA ALA A 188 -25.72 16.77 45.06
C ALA A 188 -25.85 15.89 43.79
N ASN A 189 -26.03 16.52 42.62
CA ASN A 189 -26.24 15.82 41.39
C ASN A 189 -24.98 15.84 40.51
N PHE A 190 -24.38 14.71 40.26
CA PHE A 190 -23.26 14.49 39.33
C PHE A 190 -23.73 13.73 38.12
N VAL A 191 -23.42 14.24 36.90
CA VAL A 191 -23.81 13.66 35.63
C VAL A 191 -22.59 13.22 34.84
N ALA A 192 -22.69 12.09 34.15
CA ALA A 192 -21.63 11.67 33.26
C ALA A 192 -21.40 12.70 32.15
N GLN A 193 -20.14 13.06 31.93
CA GLN A 193 -19.75 13.89 30.80
C GLN A 193 -19.45 13.01 29.60
N ALA A 194 -19.96 13.39 28.43
CA ALA A 194 -19.60 12.72 27.21
C ALA A 194 -18.07 12.84 26.99
N PRO A 195 -17.38 11.79 26.54
CA PRO A 195 -15.98 11.88 26.13
C PRO A 195 -15.82 13.02 25.13
N PRO A 196 -14.72 13.76 25.16
CA PRO A 196 -14.47 14.76 24.13
C PRO A 196 -14.50 14.08 22.75
N PRO A 197 -15.03 14.74 21.71
CA PRO A 197 -14.98 14.21 20.36
C PRO A 197 -13.53 13.87 19.98
N PRO A 198 -13.29 12.76 19.26
CA PRO A 198 -11.95 12.45 18.78
C PRO A 198 -11.41 13.62 17.95
N ALA A 199 -10.13 13.93 18.12
CA ALA A 199 -9.47 14.97 17.34
C ALA A 199 -9.60 14.63 15.84
N LEU A 200 -9.82 15.66 15.04
CA LEU A 200 -9.88 15.51 13.58
C LEU A 200 -8.47 15.36 13.03
N VAL A 201 -8.30 14.51 12.03
CA VAL A 201 -7.06 14.27 11.29
C VAL A 201 -7.29 14.40 9.79
N HIS A 202 -6.26 14.82 9.05
CA HIS A 202 -6.32 14.99 7.61
C HIS A 202 -5.71 13.80 6.88
N LEU A 203 -6.42 13.30 5.86
CA LEU A 203 -5.87 12.38 4.87
C LEU A 203 -5.76 13.10 3.53
N THR A 204 -4.53 13.20 3.03
CA THR A 204 -4.24 13.73 1.70
C THR A 204 -3.86 12.56 0.78
N ALA A 205 -4.62 12.34 -0.29
CA ALA A 205 -4.28 11.42 -1.35
C ALA A 205 -3.92 12.20 -2.62
N ALA A 206 -2.70 11.99 -3.16
CA ALA A 206 -2.26 12.58 -4.41
C ALA A 206 -2.23 11.52 -5.51
N VAL A 207 -2.69 11.87 -6.72
CA VAL A 207 -2.73 11.00 -7.88
C VAL A 207 -1.74 11.50 -8.92
N SER A 208 -0.86 10.62 -9.38
CA SER A 208 0.10 10.86 -10.46
C SER A 208 -0.24 9.99 -11.66
N GLY A 209 -0.48 10.61 -12.81
CA GLY A 209 -0.89 9.94 -14.04
C GLY A 209 -2.41 9.77 -14.20
N PRO A 210 -2.86 9.22 -15.35
CA PRO A 210 -4.28 9.08 -15.66
C PRO A 210 -4.93 7.91 -14.91
N GLY A 211 -5.49 8.18 -13.76
CA GLY A 211 -6.22 7.24 -12.92
C GLY A 211 -6.97 7.97 -11.82
N THR A 212 -7.74 7.25 -11.04
CA THR A 212 -8.55 7.78 -9.95
C THR A 212 -8.32 7.01 -8.66
N VAL A 213 -8.50 7.69 -7.52
CA VAL A 213 -8.52 7.07 -6.20
C VAL A 213 -9.91 7.31 -5.61
N THR A 214 -10.59 6.23 -5.23
CA THR A 214 -11.89 6.25 -4.56
C THR A 214 -11.78 5.77 -3.12
N GLY A 215 -12.86 5.93 -2.34
CA GLY A 215 -12.88 5.59 -0.90
C GLY A 215 -12.82 6.80 0.01
N LEU A 216 -12.80 7.99 -0.57
CA LEU A 216 -13.01 9.28 0.04
C LEU A 216 -14.03 10.02 -0.83
N ASP A 217 -14.75 11.00 -0.28
CA ASP A 217 -15.66 11.87 -1.05
C ASP A 217 -14.88 12.82 -1.98
N CYS A 218 -13.99 12.27 -2.76
CA CYS A 218 -13.18 12.96 -3.74
C CYS A 218 -13.80 12.75 -5.11
N GLY A 219 -14.32 13.77 -5.75
CA GLY A 219 -14.88 13.67 -7.11
C GLY A 219 -13.89 13.03 -8.09
N GLU A 220 -14.39 12.36 -9.11
CA GLU A 220 -13.69 11.51 -10.09
C GLU A 220 -12.56 12.20 -10.89
N SER A 221 -12.26 13.48 -10.64
CA SER A 221 -11.38 14.31 -11.50
C SER A 221 -10.25 15.02 -10.76
N THR A 222 -9.93 14.69 -9.52
CA THR A 222 -8.95 15.46 -8.75
C THR A 222 -7.62 14.74 -8.63
N THR A 223 -6.54 15.42 -9.03
CA THR A 223 -5.15 14.97 -8.84
C THR A 223 -4.71 14.98 -7.37
N LYS A 224 -5.52 15.56 -6.50
CA LYS A 224 -5.28 15.64 -5.05
C LYS A 224 -6.62 15.63 -4.32
N CYS A 225 -6.75 14.76 -3.33
CA CYS A 225 -7.87 14.70 -2.43
C CYS A 225 -7.41 14.98 -1.00
N ASP A 226 -8.16 15.83 -0.30
CA ASP A 226 -7.89 16.20 1.08
C ASP A 226 -9.20 16.06 1.88
N VAL A 227 -9.22 15.18 2.85
CA VAL A 227 -10.40 14.85 3.65
C VAL A 227 -10.05 14.90 5.12
N THR A 228 -10.97 15.45 5.91
CA THR A 228 -10.87 15.49 7.37
C THR A 228 -11.81 14.47 7.99
N VAL A 229 -11.27 13.58 8.81
CA VAL A 229 -12.02 12.52 9.50
C VAL A 229 -11.65 12.46 10.98
N PRO A 230 -12.52 11.90 11.84
CA PRO A 230 -12.17 11.67 13.25
C PRO A 230 -10.96 10.76 13.40
N GLY A 231 -10.04 11.09 14.32
CA GLY A 231 -8.92 10.22 14.67
C GLY A 231 -9.39 8.82 15.09
N GLY A 232 -8.67 7.77 14.66
CA GLY A 232 -9.08 6.38 14.80
C GLY A 232 -9.96 5.85 13.67
N SER A 233 -10.41 6.69 12.73
CA SER A 233 -11.18 6.25 11.55
C SER A 233 -10.37 5.32 10.67
N THR A 234 -11.03 4.29 10.15
CA THR A 234 -10.44 3.38 9.15
C THR A 234 -10.96 3.73 7.77
N VAL A 235 -10.05 3.99 6.85
CA VAL A 235 -10.34 4.35 5.45
C VAL A 235 -9.78 3.28 4.52
N THR A 236 -10.53 2.90 3.50
CA THR A 236 -10.06 2.04 2.41
C THR A 236 -10.02 2.85 1.13
N LEU A 237 -8.83 3.01 0.56
CA LEU A 237 -8.61 3.65 -0.72
C LEU A 237 -8.59 2.59 -1.81
N THR A 238 -9.19 2.88 -2.96
CA THR A 238 -9.14 2.02 -4.16
C THR A 238 -8.62 2.83 -5.33
N ALA A 239 -7.52 2.34 -5.93
CA ALA A 239 -6.93 2.90 -7.14
C ALA A 239 -7.58 2.26 -8.37
N SER A 240 -8.06 3.09 -9.30
CA SER A 240 -8.67 2.66 -10.57
C SER A 240 -7.94 3.32 -11.73
N ALA A 241 -7.33 2.52 -12.59
CA ALA A 241 -6.62 3.01 -13.78
C ALA A 241 -7.62 3.50 -14.84
N GLY A 242 -7.30 4.59 -15.53
CA GLY A 242 -8.01 5.06 -16.70
C GLY A 242 -7.75 4.17 -17.92
N GLY A 243 -8.50 4.35 -19.01
CA GLY A 243 -8.29 3.59 -20.24
C GLY A 243 -6.86 3.71 -20.78
N GLY A 244 -6.21 2.57 -21.08
CA GLY A 244 -4.82 2.52 -21.57
C GLY A 244 -3.76 2.87 -20.53
N THR A 245 -4.11 2.84 -19.25
CA THR A 245 -3.16 3.06 -18.15
C THR A 245 -3.20 1.91 -17.13
N ARG A 246 -2.15 1.78 -16.36
CA ARG A 246 -2.01 0.78 -15.30
C ARG A 246 -1.65 1.46 -13.99
N PHE A 247 -2.24 0.99 -12.91
CA PHE A 247 -1.81 1.34 -11.56
C PHE A 247 -0.44 0.68 -11.28
N THR A 248 0.55 1.46 -10.90
CA THR A 248 1.91 0.97 -10.64
C THR A 248 2.24 0.84 -9.17
N GLY A 249 1.52 1.55 -8.29
CA GLY A 249 1.67 1.35 -6.85
C GLY A 249 1.26 2.54 -6.00
N TRP A 250 1.19 2.27 -4.70
CA TRP A 250 0.99 3.25 -3.65
C TRP A 250 2.33 3.72 -3.08
N GLY A 251 2.34 4.96 -2.60
CA GLY A 251 3.44 5.55 -1.83
C GLY A 251 2.95 6.31 -0.60
N GLY A 252 3.88 6.74 0.26
CA GLY A 252 3.56 7.38 1.53
C GLY A 252 3.15 6.38 2.60
N ALA A 253 1.99 6.58 3.25
CA ALA A 253 1.48 5.67 4.28
C ALA A 253 0.94 4.34 3.72
N CYS A 254 0.69 4.26 2.42
CA CYS A 254 0.42 3.02 1.68
C CYS A 254 1.68 2.56 0.95
N SER A 255 1.75 1.27 0.59
CA SER A 255 2.83 0.71 -0.23
C SER A 255 2.35 -0.49 -1.03
N GLY A 256 3.10 -0.85 -2.09
CA GLY A 256 2.81 -2.00 -2.93
C GLY A 256 1.87 -1.70 -4.09
N ALA A 257 1.62 -2.74 -4.92
CA ALA A 257 0.87 -2.65 -6.17
C ALA A 257 -0.58 -3.19 -6.07
N SER A 258 -1.06 -3.56 -4.88
CA SER A 258 -2.48 -3.88 -4.69
C SER A 258 -3.33 -2.66 -5.01
N SER A 259 -4.42 -2.83 -5.76
CA SER A 259 -5.33 -1.73 -6.07
C SER A 259 -6.04 -1.15 -4.83
N THR A 260 -5.98 -1.81 -3.69
CA THR A 260 -6.60 -1.35 -2.44
C THR A 260 -5.56 -1.08 -1.36
N CYS A 261 -5.77 0.00 -0.60
CA CYS A 261 -5.00 0.34 0.59
C CYS A 261 -5.94 0.64 1.75
N LYS A 262 -5.76 -0.02 2.88
CA LYS A 262 -6.55 0.19 4.11
C LYS A 262 -5.67 0.83 5.19
N LEU A 263 -6.13 1.94 5.75
CA LEU A 263 -5.42 2.74 6.75
C LEU A 263 -6.31 3.02 7.95
N THR A 264 -5.71 3.03 9.16
CA THR A 264 -6.33 3.59 10.37
C THR A 264 -5.61 4.89 10.73
N LEU A 265 -6.33 6.01 10.72
CA LEU A 265 -5.77 7.35 10.79
C LEU A 265 -5.67 7.83 12.25
N GLN A 266 -4.47 7.89 12.80
CA GLN A 266 -4.19 8.42 14.14
C GLN A 266 -3.66 9.87 14.11
N SER A 267 -3.16 10.31 12.97
CA SER A 267 -2.61 11.66 12.71
C SER A 267 -2.75 12.00 11.24
N ASP A 268 -2.41 13.23 10.87
CA ASP A 268 -2.37 13.67 9.48
C ASP A 268 -1.52 12.73 8.64
N THR A 269 -2.07 12.26 7.53
CA THR A 269 -1.53 11.16 6.74
C THR A 269 -1.53 11.54 5.25
N LYS A 270 -0.44 11.19 4.56
CA LYS A 270 -0.30 11.38 3.11
C LYS A 270 -0.13 10.06 2.40
N VAL A 271 -0.82 9.92 1.26
CA VAL A 271 -0.76 8.78 0.36
C VAL A 271 -0.57 9.27 -1.07
N THR A 272 0.17 8.53 -1.89
CA THR A 272 0.25 8.77 -3.33
C THR A 272 -0.18 7.52 -4.09
N ALA A 273 -0.86 7.71 -5.22
CA ALA A 273 -1.19 6.65 -6.17
C ALA A 273 -0.52 6.98 -7.50
N GLU A 274 0.27 6.06 -8.03
CA GLU A 274 0.96 6.23 -9.31
C GLU A 274 0.27 5.40 -10.41
N PHE A 275 -0.02 6.07 -11.54
CA PHE A 275 -0.55 5.44 -12.75
C PHE A 275 0.37 5.77 -13.92
N GLN A 276 0.62 4.79 -14.78
CA GLN A 276 1.43 4.97 -15.97
C GLN A 276 0.67 4.48 -17.21
N SER A 277 0.87 5.16 -18.33
CA SER A 277 0.35 4.68 -19.61
C SER A 277 0.92 3.30 -19.92
N GLU A 278 0.08 2.36 -20.32
CA GLU A 278 0.51 1.02 -20.76
C GLU A 278 1.41 1.12 -21.98
N VAL A 279 1.09 2.05 -22.87
CA VAL A 279 1.90 2.35 -24.04
C VAL A 279 2.27 3.84 -24.02
N LEU A 280 3.57 4.13 -24.09
CA LEU A 280 4.09 5.49 -24.08
C LEU A 280 5.14 5.63 -25.18
N ALA A 281 4.92 6.58 -26.11
CA ALA A 281 5.96 7.00 -27.03
C ALA A 281 6.97 7.85 -26.26
N LEU A 282 8.20 7.33 -26.10
CA LEU A 282 9.27 7.99 -25.37
C LEU A 282 10.05 8.98 -26.22
N ALA A 283 10.03 8.81 -27.55
CA ALA A 283 10.63 9.73 -28.49
C ALA A 283 9.68 9.95 -29.68
N PRO A 284 9.66 11.16 -30.25
CA PRO A 284 8.76 11.48 -31.34
C PRO A 284 9.10 10.68 -32.61
N ASN A 285 8.07 10.39 -33.38
CA ASN A 285 8.20 9.88 -34.75
C ASN A 285 8.68 11.01 -35.68
N ASP A 286 9.96 11.01 -35.97
CA ASP A 286 10.58 12.01 -36.90
C ASP A 286 11.07 11.38 -38.20
N GLY A 287 10.61 10.17 -38.53
CA GLY A 287 10.95 9.45 -39.75
C GLY A 287 12.37 8.91 -39.83
N THR A 288 13.12 8.92 -38.72
CA THR A 288 14.49 8.37 -38.69
C THR A 288 14.51 6.93 -38.17
N ASN A 289 15.43 6.13 -38.67
CA ASN A 289 15.59 4.75 -38.25
C ASN A 289 16.55 4.65 -37.05
N GLY A 290 16.03 4.25 -35.89
CA GLY A 290 16.82 3.84 -34.73
C GLY A 290 17.23 2.38 -34.85
N THR A 291 18.51 2.07 -34.72
CA THR A 291 19.02 0.70 -34.94
C THR A 291 19.40 -0.02 -33.67
N THR A 292 19.62 0.68 -32.58
CA THR A 292 20.00 0.07 -31.29
C THR A 292 19.46 0.84 -30.10
N ILE A 293 19.10 0.09 -29.07
CA ILE A 293 18.56 0.57 -27.79
C ILE A 293 19.40 0.01 -26.66
N ALA A 294 19.65 0.81 -25.62
CA ALA A 294 20.20 0.37 -24.33
C ALA A 294 19.35 0.89 -23.18
N LEU A 295 19.39 0.22 -22.05
CA LEU A 295 18.70 0.58 -20.81
C LEU A 295 19.71 0.63 -19.67
N ASN A 296 19.49 1.54 -18.72
CA ASN A 296 19.99 1.42 -17.35
C ASN A 296 18.81 1.42 -16.36
N SER A 297 19.00 1.64 -15.08
CA SER A 297 17.91 1.62 -14.08
C SER A 297 16.85 2.70 -14.35
N THR A 298 17.21 3.87 -14.89
CA THR A 298 16.35 5.06 -14.97
C THR A 298 16.06 5.54 -16.38
N HIS A 299 16.95 5.28 -17.35
CA HIS A 299 16.90 5.84 -18.70
C HIS A 299 16.87 4.76 -19.78
N LEU A 300 16.30 5.15 -20.91
CA LEU A 300 16.42 4.48 -22.19
C LEU A 300 17.31 5.33 -23.09
N PHE A 301 18.22 4.67 -23.81
CA PHE A 301 19.14 5.27 -24.78
C PHE A 301 18.86 4.69 -26.17
N TRP A 302 18.95 5.52 -27.20
CA TRP A 302 18.87 5.05 -28.58
C TRP A 302 19.82 5.82 -29.49
N SER A 303 20.28 5.14 -30.54
CA SER A 303 21.05 5.75 -31.61
C SER A 303 20.17 6.15 -32.76
N ARG A 304 20.36 7.36 -33.26
CA ARG A 304 19.63 7.93 -34.38
C ARG A 304 20.58 8.24 -35.52
N TYR A 305 20.22 7.77 -36.73
CA TYR A 305 20.95 8.05 -37.96
C TYR A 305 20.12 8.96 -38.85
N THR A 306 20.65 10.13 -39.24
CA THR A 306 19.93 11.14 -40.02
C THR A 306 20.51 11.37 -41.42
N GLY A 307 21.53 10.61 -41.83
CA GLY A 307 22.17 10.70 -43.13
C GLY A 307 23.02 11.96 -43.40
N SER A 308 22.84 13.03 -42.67
CA SER A 308 23.43 14.35 -42.94
C SER A 308 24.08 14.98 -41.69
N GLY A 309 24.97 14.29 -41.02
CA GLY A 309 25.80 14.87 -39.94
C GLY A 309 25.10 15.12 -38.59
N SER A 310 23.79 14.92 -38.50
CA SER A 310 23.01 15.12 -37.28
C SER A 310 22.82 13.83 -36.44
N SER A 311 23.52 12.75 -36.81
CA SER A 311 23.48 11.50 -36.03
C SER A 311 23.89 11.72 -34.59
N GLY A 312 23.24 11.04 -33.68
CA GLY A 312 23.50 11.18 -32.25
C GLY A 312 22.96 10.02 -31.42
N ILE A 313 23.36 10.00 -30.17
CA ILE A 313 22.81 9.12 -29.15
C ILE A 313 22.00 9.97 -28.19
N TRP A 314 20.79 9.53 -27.94
CA TRP A 314 19.79 10.22 -27.13
C TRP A 314 19.44 9.42 -25.91
N ALA A 315 19.04 10.10 -24.85
CA ALA A 315 18.53 9.51 -23.63
C ALA A 315 17.16 10.11 -23.26
N VAL A 316 16.30 9.31 -22.69
CA VAL A 316 15.03 9.74 -22.12
C VAL A 316 14.73 8.96 -20.83
N PRO A 317 14.14 9.59 -19.78
CA PRO A 317 13.70 8.86 -18.62
C PRO A 317 12.67 7.78 -18.99
N LYS A 318 12.78 6.59 -18.41
CA LYS A 318 11.83 5.48 -18.66
C LYS A 318 10.38 5.82 -18.30
N LYS A 319 10.17 6.76 -17.38
CA LYS A 319 8.85 7.26 -16.99
C LYS A 319 8.25 8.26 -17.99
N GLY A 320 9.01 8.68 -19.02
CA GLY A 320 8.67 9.75 -19.96
C GLY A 320 9.35 11.06 -19.57
N GLY A 321 9.25 12.05 -20.42
CA GLY A 321 9.88 13.36 -20.30
C GLY A 321 10.62 13.76 -21.56
N ASP A 322 11.43 14.83 -21.48
CA ASP A 322 12.18 15.34 -22.60
C ASP A 322 13.39 14.47 -22.93
N ALA A 323 13.58 14.18 -24.20
CA ALA A 323 14.75 13.47 -24.71
C ALA A 323 15.94 14.43 -24.84
N VAL A 324 17.09 14.04 -24.32
CA VAL A 324 18.32 14.81 -24.41
C VAL A 324 19.39 14.08 -25.22
N ARG A 325 20.18 14.83 -25.99
CA ARG A 325 21.31 14.27 -26.74
C ARG A 325 22.51 14.12 -25.82
N VAL A 326 23.00 12.87 -25.64
CA VAL A 326 24.11 12.56 -24.73
C VAL A 326 25.46 12.41 -25.44
N ALA A 327 25.44 12.04 -26.74
CA ALA A 327 26.66 11.98 -27.56
C ALA A 327 26.36 12.30 -29.03
N THR A 328 27.42 12.71 -29.76
CA THR A 328 27.42 12.83 -31.22
C THR A 328 27.90 11.52 -31.83
N GLY A 329 27.49 11.22 -33.05
CA GLY A 329 27.86 10.01 -33.78
C GLY A 329 26.77 8.96 -33.78
N TYR A 330 27.06 7.85 -34.45
CA TYR A 330 26.12 6.72 -34.61
C TYR A 330 26.63 5.54 -33.82
N ALA A 331 25.76 4.88 -33.05
CA ALA A 331 26.10 3.69 -32.33
C ALA A 331 25.58 2.41 -33.04
N TYR A 332 26.50 1.51 -33.33
CA TYR A 332 26.20 0.16 -33.85
C TYR A 332 25.75 -0.79 -32.73
N ALA A 333 26.36 -0.69 -31.57
CA ALA A 333 25.95 -1.40 -30.37
C ALA A 333 26.10 -0.49 -29.14
N MET A 334 25.23 -0.70 -28.15
CA MET A 334 25.23 0.06 -26.90
C MET A 334 24.88 -0.83 -25.74
N VAL A 335 25.51 -0.54 -24.59
CA VAL A 335 25.12 -1.02 -23.26
C VAL A 335 25.33 0.11 -22.26
N ALA A 336 24.59 0.13 -21.16
CA ALA A 336 24.70 1.18 -20.15
C ALA A 336 24.65 0.59 -18.74
N ASP A 337 25.42 1.16 -17.83
CA ASP A 337 25.18 1.12 -16.40
C ASP A 337 24.57 2.45 -15.91
N ASP A 338 24.47 2.67 -14.61
CA ASP A 338 23.87 3.90 -14.09
C ASP A 338 24.81 5.12 -14.13
N ALA A 339 26.08 4.92 -14.45
CA ALA A 339 27.07 5.99 -14.55
C ALA A 339 27.44 6.31 -16.00
N TYR A 340 27.59 5.30 -16.84
CA TYR A 340 28.10 5.44 -18.19
C TYR A 340 27.27 4.70 -19.23
N LEU A 341 27.20 5.28 -20.42
CA LEU A 341 26.82 4.63 -21.67
C LEU A 341 28.09 4.22 -22.43
N TYR A 342 28.20 2.94 -22.81
CA TYR A 342 29.25 2.40 -23.64
C TYR A 342 28.70 2.11 -25.02
N TRP A 343 29.42 2.52 -26.06
CA TRP A 343 28.93 2.37 -27.43
C TRP A 343 30.06 2.24 -28.46
N THR A 344 29.75 1.63 -29.57
CA THR A 344 30.71 1.45 -30.67
C THR A 344 30.14 1.94 -32.00
N ASP A 345 31.01 2.56 -32.82
CA ASP A 345 30.75 2.94 -34.20
C ASP A 345 31.23 1.88 -35.22
N THR A 346 31.55 0.68 -34.76
CA THR A 346 32.18 -0.43 -35.45
C THR A 346 33.74 -0.41 -35.43
N SER A 347 34.37 0.74 -35.41
CA SER A 347 35.84 0.85 -35.38
C SER A 347 36.39 1.25 -34.01
N ASN A 348 35.56 1.92 -33.24
CA ASN A 348 35.97 2.48 -31.95
C ASN A 348 34.93 2.13 -30.88
N LEU A 349 35.41 1.89 -29.67
CA LEU A 349 34.59 1.72 -28.48
C LEU A 349 34.75 2.96 -27.60
N TYR A 350 33.65 3.54 -27.22
CA TYR A 350 33.58 4.78 -26.45
C TYR A 350 32.81 4.60 -25.15
N SER A 351 33.03 5.52 -24.21
CA SER A 351 32.17 5.76 -23.08
C SER A 351 31.76 7.24 -22.97
N THR A 352 30.55 7.50 -22.48
CA THR A 352 30.08 8.83 -22.11
C THR A 352 29.24 8.75 -20.85
N PRO A 353 29.27 9.76 -19.94
CA PRO A 353 28.37 9.80 -18.80
C PRO A 353 26.90 9.74 -19.26
N VAL A 354 26.02 9.08 -18.47
CA VAL A 354 24.60 8.90 -18.83
C VAL A 354 23.84 10.21 -19.00
N GLY A 355 24.26 11.28 -18.32
CA GLY A 355 23.73 12.64 -18.48
C GLY A 355 24.33 13.45 -19.62
N GLY A 356 25.18 12.84 -20.45
CA GLY A 356 25.99 13.55 -21.47
C GLY A 356 27.31 14.09 -20.88
N GLY A 357 28.16 14.57 -21.77
CA GLY A 357 29.47 15.13 -21.38
C GLY A 357 30.60 14.68 -22.32
N GLN A 358 31.83 14.60 -21.79
CA GLN A 358 33.00 14.23 -22.58
C GLN A 358 32.93 12.76 -23.00
N VAL A 359 33.07 12.51 -24.31
CA VAL A 359 33.20 11.17 -24.89
C VAL A 359 34.64 10.72 -24.76
N ALA A 360 34.87 9.58 -24.14
CA ALA A 360 36.20 8.98 -24.02
C ALA A 360 36.32 7.78 -24.97
N LEU A 361 37.42 7.73 -25.73
CA LEU A 361 37.83 6.57 -26.52
C LEU A 361 38.41 5.51 -25.58
N LEU A 362 37.89 4.28 -25.60
CA LEU A 362 38.34 3.17 -24.76
C LEU A 362 39.20 2.16 -25.55
N PHE A 363 38.84 1.89 -26.79
CA PHE A 363 39.47 0.86 -27.62
C PHE A 363 39.25 1.13 -29.10
N SER A 364 40.17 0.67 -29.97
CA SER A 364 40.03 0.76 -31.45
C SER A 364 40.43 -0.55 -32.09
N ALA A 365 39.66 -1.00 -33.08
CA ALA A 365 39.91 -2.18 -33.90
C ALA A 365 39.18 -2.09 -35.24
N ASN A 366 39.48 -2.99 -36.17
CA ASN A 366 38.84 -2.92 -37.50
C ASN A 366 37.33 -3.17 -37.50
N TYR A 367 36.81 -4.00 -36.61
CA TYR A 367 35.39 -4.23 -36.49
C TYR A 367 35.04 -4.65 -35.06
N ILE A 368 34.53 -3.74 -34.28
CA ILE A 368 34.01 -4.00 -32.93
C ILE A 368 32.53 -4.35 -33.03
N GLY A 369 32.17 -5.53 -32.53
CA GLY A 369 30.84 -6.10 -32.64
C GLY A 369 29.91 -5.67 -31.50
N LYS A 370 29.24 -6.64 -30.90
CA LYS A 370 28.27 -6.40 -29.83
C LYS A 370 28.96 -6.27 -28.46
N LEU A 371 28.27 -5.59 -27.55
CA LEU A 371 28.75 -5.27 -26.21
C LEU A 371 27.90 -5.99 -25.16
N ALA A 372 28.50 -6.34 -24.03
CA ALA A 372 27.82 -6.76 -22.81
C ALA A 372 28.49 -6.14 -21.58
N LEU A 373 27.71 -5.93 -20.53
CA LEU A 373 28.18 -5.52 -19.20
C LEU A 373 27.81 -6.60 -18.19
N ASP A 374 28.67 -6.84 -17.22
CA ASP A 374 28.31 -7.65 -16.07
C ASP A 374 27.93 -6.78 -14.85
N GLU A 375 27.51 -7.44 -13.79
CA GLU A 375 27.08 -6.81 -12.53
C GLU A 375 28.22 -6.08 -11.78
N THR A 376 29.49 -6.29 -12.17
CA THR A 376 30.64 -5.60 -11.60
C THR A 376 31.07 -4.37 -12.41
N GLY A 377 30.38 -4.11 -13.53
CA GLY A 377 30.71 -3.05 -14.48
C GLY A 377 31.85 -3.41 -15.44
N ALA A 378 32.26 -4.68 -15.52
CA ALA A 378 33.20 -5.11 -16.55
C ALA A 378 32.50 -5.15 -17.92
N LEU A 379 33.17 -4.57 -18.92
CA LEU A 379 32.68 -4.45 -20.29
C LEU A 379 33.30 -5.56 -21.15
N TYR A 380 32.45 -6.21 -21.94
CA TYR A 380 32.84 -7.28 -22.85
C TYR A 380 32.45 -6.92 -24.28
N TRP A 381 33.31 -7.26 -25.24
CA TRP A 381 33.03 -7.04 -26.65
C TRP A 381 33.69 -8.06 -27.55
N THR A 382 33.24 -8.11 -28.79
CA THR A 382 33.83 -8.92 -29.85
C THR A 382 34.56 -8.04 -30.86
N VAL A 383 35.67 -8.54 -31.36
CA VAL A 383 36.39 -7.96 -32.53
C VAL A 383 36.34 -9.01 -33.63
N SER A 384 35.67 -8.67 -34.74
CA SER A 384 35.52 -9.60 -35.87
C SER A 384 36.76 -9.58 -36.79
N ALA A 385 37.01 -10.70 -37.45
CA ALA A 385 38.07 -10.85 -38.43
C ALA A 385 37.78 -10.04 -39.72
N ASN A 386 38.79 -9.42 -40.28
CA ASN A 386 38.74 -8.93 -41.66
C ASN A 386 38.79 -10.14 -42.61
N SER A 387 37.73 -10.34 -43.41
CA SER A 387 37.68 -11.30 -44.52
C SER A 387 38.15 -12.75 -44.24
N GLY A 388 37.28 -13.56 -43.63
CA GLY A 388 37.27 -15.01 -43.80
C GLY A 388 38.25 -15.85 -43.00
N ALA A 389 39.18 -15.27 -42.24
CA ALA A 389 40.10 -16.01 -41.36
C ALA A 389 39.62 -15.91 -39.90
N ASN A 390 39.77 -16.99 -39.14
CA ASN A 390 39.57 -17.05 -37.69
C ASN A 390 40.57 -16.16 -36.94
N SER A 391 40.56 -14.82 -37.21
CA SER A 391 41.52 -13.86 -36.64
C SER A 391 40.89 -12.87 -35.67
N GLY A 392 39.61 -13.03 -35.38
CA GLY A 392 38.87 -12.20 -34.40
C GLY A 392 39.15 -12.63 -32.97
N SER A 393 38.67 -11.84 -32.05
CA SER A 393 38.91 -12.00 -30.60
C SER A 393 37.71 -11.57 -29.77
N VAL A 394 37.72 -12.02 -28.53
CA VAL A 394 36.73 -11.64 -27.50
C VAL A 394 37.49 -11.02 -26.34
N HIS A 395 37.04 -9.87 -25.91
CA HIS A 395 37.73 -9.00 -24.96
C HIS A 395 36.90 -8.77 -23.71
N ARG A 396 37.60 -8.45 -22.61
CA ARG A 396 37.05 -7.96 -21.35
C ARG A 396 37.84 -6.74 -20.91
N MET A 397 37.15 -5.69 -20.53
CA MET A 397 37.78 -4.52 -19.88
C MET A 397 37.23 -4.36 -18.48
N GLN A 398 38.12 -4.25 -17.52
CA GLN A 398 37.82 -3.86 -16.16
C GLN A 398 38.88 -2.82 -15.72
N ASP A 399 38.44 -1.75 -15.06
CA ASP A 399 39.30 -0.66 -14.60
C ASP A 399 40.21 -0.10 -15.72
N ARG A 400 39.69 -0.03 -16.96
CA ARG A 400 40.38 0.39 -18.19
C ARG A 400 41.51 -0.56 -18.64
N ALA A 401 41.61 -1.73 -18.06
CA ALA A 401 42.56 -2.75 -18.50
C ALA A 401 41.87 -3.74 -19.44
N ASP A 402 42.33 -3.84 -20.68
CA ASP A 402 41.88 -4.80 -21.68
C ASP A 402 42.52 -6.16 -21.49
N THR A 403 41.72 -7.23 -21.55
CA THR A 403 42.16 -8.61 -21.50
C THR A 403 41.52 -9.39 -22.64
N VAL A 404 42.28 -10.08 -23.45
CA VAL A 404 41.78 -10.97 -24.49
C VAL A 404 41.42 -12.31 -23.86
N LEU A 405 40.13 -12.68 -23.91
CA LEU A 405 39.60 -13.93 -23.35
C LEU A 405 39.68 -15.10 -24.32
N ALA A 406 39.50 -14.83 -25.62
CA ALA A 406 39.60 -15.82 -26.69
C ALA A 406 40.17 -15.17 -27.95
N LYS A 407 41.01 -15.93 -28.69
CA LYS A 407 41.61 -15.53 -29.97
C LYS A 407 41.22 -16.54 -31.06
N GLU A 408 41.53 -16.19 -32.30
CA GLU A 408 41.34 -17.07 -33.46
C GLU A 408 39.89 -17.52 -33.65
N GLN A 409 38.96 -16.62 -33.35
CA GLN A 409 37.52 -16.80 -33.51
C GLN A 409 37.00 -15.95 -34.66
N ASN A 410 35.76 -16.16 -35.05
CA ASN A 410 35.01 -15.28 -35.95
C ASN A 410 33.72 -14.81 -35.28
N PRO A 411 33.79 -14.03 -34.18
CA PRO A 411 32.66 -13.62 -33.40
C PRO A 411 31.93 -12.46 -34.10
N GLN A 412 30.76 -12.73 -34.71
CA GLN A 412 30.06 -11.71 -35.51
C GLN A 412 28.69 -11.30 -34.97
N GLY A 413 28.04 -12.10 -34.15
CA GLY A 413 26.63 -11.92 -33.84
C GLY A 413 26.36 -11.26 -32.47
N ALA A 414 26.57 -11.96 -31.40
CA ALA A 414 26.14 -11.55 -30.08
C ALA A 414 27.15 -11.93 -28.99
N VAL A 415 27.07 -11.20 -27.89
CA VAL A 415 27.81 -11.49 -26.66
C VAL A 415 26.86 -11.31 -25.47
N ALA A 416 26.96 -12.21 -24.49
CA ALA A 416 26.24 -12.15 -23.22
C ALA A 416 27.08 -12.77 -22.11
N VAL A 417 26.94 -12.26 -20.90
CA VAL A 417 27.75 -12.68 -19.75
C VAL A 417 26.86 -13.04 -18.57
N ASP A 418 27.19 -14.12 -17.88
CA ASP A 418 26.61 -14.46 -16.57
C ASP A 418 27.70 -14.44 -15.47
N ALA A 419 27.37 -14.88 -14.27
CA ALA A 419 28.31 -14.86 -13.15
C ALA A 419 29.62 -15.64 -13.41
N ASN A 420 29.62 -16.64 -14.30
CA ASN A 420 30.75 -17.55 -14.49
C ASN A 420 31.39 -17.44 -15.88
N HIS A 421 30.59 -17.22 -16.91
CA HIS A 421 31.02 -17.34 -18.29
C HIS A 421 30.55 -16.18 -19.17
N LEU A 422 31.36 -15.91 -20.17
CA LEU A 422 31.00 -15.13 -21.35
C LEU A 422 30.57 -16.07 -22.47
N TYR A 423 29.41 -15.85 -23.05
CA TYR A 423 28.88 -16.55 -24.21
C TYR A 423 28.95 -15.63 -25.43
N PHE A 424 29.33 -16.19 -26.56
CA PHE A 424 29.37 -15.45 -27.82
C PHE A 424 29.03 -16.33 -29.01
N THR A 425 28.55 -15.72 -30.09
CA THR A 425 28.31 -16.41 -31.34
C THR A 425 29.55 -16.40 -32.19
N ASP A 426 29.86 -17.52 -32.84
CA ASP A 426 31.05 -17.70 -33.65
C ASP A 426 30.67 -18.33 -34.99
N TYR A 427 31.20 -17.78 -36.09
CA TYR A 427 30.94 -18.23 -37.45
C TYR A 427 32.23 -18.77 -38.07
N GLY A 428 32.66 -19.90 -37.57
CA GLY A 428 33.84 -20.61 -38.11
C GLY A 428 33.60 -21.12 -39.54
N SER A 429 34.68 -21.61 -40.17
CA SER A 429 34.63 -22.21 -41.48
C SER A 429 33.76 -23.47 -41.54
N ASP A 430 33.51 -24.08 -40.40
CA ASP A 430 32.67 -25.29 -40.25
C ASP A 430 31.18 -24.95 -40.00
N GLY A 431 30.84 -23.69 -39.73
CA GLY A 431 29.46 -23.24 -39.54
C GLY A 431 29.27 -22.40 -38.29
N GLY A 432 27.98 -22.07 -38.01
CA GLY A 432 27.62 -21.26 -36.84
C GLY A 432 27.64 -22.04 -35.54
N SER A 433 28.10 -21.40 -34.50
CA SER A 433 28.14 -21.96 -33.15
C SER A 433 27.91 -20.89 -32.06
N ILE A 434 27.52 -21.35 -30.86
CA ILE A 434 27.62 -20.59 -29.64
C ILE A 434 28.76 -21.18 -28.82
N ARG A 435 29.68 -20.34 -28.39
CA ARG A 435 30.81 -20.70 -27.55
C ARG A 435 30.74 -20.00 -26.21
N ARG A 436 31.38 -20.56 -25.20
CA ARG A 436 31.58 -19.91 -23.92
C ARG A 436 33.02 -19.99 -23.46
N VAL A 437 33.44 -19.00 -22.68
CA VAL A 437 34.73 -18.93 -22.02
C VAL A 437 34.54 -18.42 -20.59
N PRO A 438 35.29 -18.90 -19.59
CA PRO A 438 35.22 -18.36 -18.24
C PRO A 438 35.49 -16.84 -18.25
N ARG A 439 34.78 -16.07 -17.42
CA ARG A 439 34.90 -14.59 -17.34
C ARG A 439 36.33 -14.10 -17.09
N GLN A 440 37.14 -14.91 -16.45
CA GLN A 440 38.55 -14.60 -16.14
C GLN A 440 39.53 -15.18 -17.16
N GLY A 441 39.06 -15.73 -18.25
CA GLY A 441 39.85 -16.48 -19.22
C GLY A 441 39.96 -17.97 -18.86
N GLY A 442 40.37 -18.78 -19.80
CA GLY A 442 40.52 -20.23 -19.62
C GLY A 442 40.08 -21.03 -20.85
N ALA A 443 39.64 -22.26 -20.64
CA ALA A 443 39.23 -23.15 -21.72
C ALA A 443 38.00 -22.62 -22.48
N LEU A 444 38.10 -22.60 -23.80
CA LEU A 444 37.00 -22.25 -24.69
C LEU A 444 36.16 -23.51 -25.00
N GLU A 445 34.88 -23.40 -24.80
CA GLU A 445 33.94 -24.51 -25.05
C GLU A 445 32.92 -24.15 -26.14
N ARG A 446 32.57 -25.10 -27.00
CA ARG A 446 31.44 -25.01 -27.94
C ARG A 446 30.21 -25.62 -27.30
N VAL A 447 29.20 -24.79 -26.97
CA VAL A 447 27.98 -25.26 -26.32
C VAL A 447 26.83 -25.52 -27.28
N LEU A 448 26.88 -24.91 -28.46
CA LEU A 448 25.95 -25.19 -29.56
C LEU A 448 26.72 -25.21 -30.89
N TYR A 449 26.37 -26.16 -31.74
CA TYR A 449 26.77 -26.18 -33.13
C TYR A 449 25.53 -26.36 -34.00
N CYS A 450 25.29 -25.48 -34.94
CA CYS A 450 24.10 -25.51 -35.78
C CYS A 450 24.37 -25.79 -37.28
N GLY A 451 25.66 -25.99 -37.67
CA GLY A 451 26.06 -26.35 -39.01
C GLY A 451 26.32 -25.20 -39.98
N THR A 452 26.70 -25.54 -41.20
CA THR A 452 26.92 -24.57 -42.28
C THR A 452 25.65 -23.89 -42.71
N GLY A 453 25.71 -22.57 -42.96
CA GLY A 453 24.54 -21.77 -43.34
C GLY A 453 23.59 -21.41 -42.19
N CYS A 454 23.92 -21.80 -40.98
CA CYS A 454 23.22 -21.41 -39.78
C CYS A 454 24.01 -20.30 -39.02
N TYR A 455 23.34 -19.28 -38.56
CA TYR A 455 23.94 -18.08 -37.93
C TYR A 455 23.23 -17.74 -36.62
N PRO A 456 23.78 -18.13 -35.44
CA PRO A 456 23.27 -17.63 -34.17
C PRO A 456 23.53 -16.11 -34.06
N GLN A 457 22.48 -15.29 -33.91
CA GLN A 457 22.61 -13.84 -34.04
C GLN A 457 22.36 -13.06 -32.76
N ALA A 458 21.60 -13.61 -31.84
CA ALA A 458 21.34 -12.99 -30.54
C ALA A 458 21.55 -14.03 -29.46
N VAL A 459 22.06 -13.63 -28.32
CA VAL A 459 22.24 -14.47 -27.13
C VAL A 459 21.78 -13.66 -25.92
N ARG A 460 20.98 -14.28 -25.06
CA ARG A 460 20.56 -13.80 -23.76
C ARG A 460 20.61 -14.93 -22.75
N LEU A 461 20.79 -14.58 -21.48
CA LEU A 461 21.04 -15.56 -20.41
C LEU A 461 20.10 -15.28 -19.23
N ASP A 462 19.51 -16.34 -18.66
CA ASP A 462 19.05 -16.36 -17.28
C ASP A 462 19.98 -17.29 -16.44
N ALA A 463 19.59 -17.57 -15.21
CA ALA A 463 20.39 -18.42 -14.33
C ALA A 463 20.58 -19.83 -14.86
N GLN A 464 19.57 -20.41 -15.56
CA GLN A 464 19.53 -21.80 -16.01
C GLN A 464 19.71 -21.98 -17.52
N ASN A 465 19.43 -20.93 -18.31
CA ASN A 465 19.24 -21.09 -19.75
C ASN A 465 20.04 -20.10 -20.59
N VAL A 466 20.30 -20.49 -21.83
CA VAL A 466 20.78 -19.65 -22.93
C VAL A 466 19.67 -19.52 -23.95
N TYR A 467 19.22 -18.30 -24.18
CA TYR A 467 18.23 -17.98 -25.22
C TYR A 467 18.95 -17.42 -26.43
N TYR A 468 18.59 -17.87 -27.60
CA TYR A 468 19.25 -17.42 -28.81
C TYR A 468 18.33 -17.46 -30.01
N ARG A 469 18.71 -16.68 -31.01
CA ARG A 469 18.05 -16.63 -32.30
C ARG A 469 18.96 -17.26 -33.36
N LEU A 470 18.39 -18.15 -34.18
CA LEU A 470 19.05 -18.70 -35.35
C LEU A 470 18.52 -18.00 -36.61
N ALA A 471 19.41 -17.69 -37.54
CA ALA A 471 19.11 -17.35 -38.92
C ALA A 471 19.81 -18.33 -39.85
N TYR A 472 19.25 -18.54 -41.04
CA TYR A 472 19.79 -19.45 -42.05
C TYR A 472 20.07 -18.72 -43.36
N SER A 473 21.09 -19.16 -44.14
CA SER A 473 21.36 -18.63 -45.47
C SER A 473 20.62 -19.44 -46.56
N GLY A 474 20.41 -18.81 -47.73
CA GLY A 474 19.79 -19.46 -48.90
C GLY A 474 18.25 -19.48 -48.86
N SER A 475 17.63 -20.45 -49.51
CA SER A 475 16.16 -20.61 -49.56
C SER A 475 15.55 -20.90 -48.18
N ALA A 476 16.36 -21.26 -47.19
CA ALA A 476 15.96 -21.39 -45.80
C ALA A 476 16.07 -20.07 -45.01
N SER A 477 16.46 -18.95 -45.65
CA SER A 477 16.65 -17.62 -44.99
C SER A 477 15.38 -17.03 -44.39
N THR A 478 14.21 -17.60 -44.74
CA THR A 478 12.91 -17.20 -44.17
C THR A 478 12.62 -17.85 -42.80
N ASN A 479 13.43 -18.83 -42.36
CA ASN A 479 13.19 -19.59 -41.14
C ASN A 479 14.12 -19.07 -40.02
N ALA A 480 13.73 -18.01 -39.32
CA ALA A 480 14.40 -17.64 -38.09
C ALA A 480 13.70 -18.32 -36.91
N HIS A 481 14.49 -18.91 -36.02
CA HIS A 481 13.99 -19.56 -34.81
C HIS A 481 14.51 -18.87 -33.55
N VAL A 482 13.64 -18.71 -32.59
CA VAL A 482 14.03 -18.34 -31.21
C VAL A 482 14.01 -19.61 -30.38
N GLN A 483 15.14 -19.95 -29.81
CA GLN A 483 15.35 -21.19 -29.07
C GLN A 483 15.93 -20.91 -27.69
N VAL A 484 15.67 -21.84 -26.76
CA VAL A 484 16.26 -21.88 -25.44
C VAL A 484 17.04 -23.19 -25.26
N MET A 485 18.21 -23.08 -24.64
CA MET A 485 19.09 -24.20 -24.33
C MET A 485 19.39 -24.18 -22.83
N SER A 486 19.21 -25.31 -22.16
CA SER A 486 19.61 -25.48 -20.76
C SER A 486 21.13 -25.40 -20.62
N LYS A 487 21.63 -24.69 -19.61
CA LYS A 487 23.08 -24.59 -19.31
C LYS A 487 23.66 -25.86 -18.68
N THR A 488 22.82 -26.76 -18.18
CA THR A 488 23.23 -27.97 -17.46
C THR A 488 23.37 -29.19 -18.35
N ASP A 489 22.39 -29.44 -19.24
CA ASP A 489 22.33 -30.62 -20.08
C ASP A 489 22.33 -30.30 -21.59
N PHE A 490 22.41 -29.00 -21.94
CA PHE A 490 22.44 -28.47 -23.30
C PHE A 490 21.24 -28.89 -24.18
N LYS A 491 20.14 -29.33 -23.57
CA LYS A 491 18.93 -29.61 -24.31
C LYS A 491 18.31 -28.32 -24.84
N VAL A 492 17.93 -28.40 -26.12
CA VAL A 492 17.36 -27.27 -26.87
C VAL A 492 15.86 -27.46 -27.03
N ARG A 493 15.13 -26.33 -26.88
CA ARG A 493 13.70 -26.23 -27.17
C ARG A 493 13.45 -25.02 -28.07
N ASP A 494 12.53 -25.16 -29.02
CA ASP A 494 12.07 -24.05 -29.86
C ASP A 494 10.95 -23.29 -29.16
N LEU A 495 11.08 -21.97 -29.08
CA LEU A 495 10.08 -21.05 -28.49
C LEU A 495 9.20 -20.42 -29.56
N SER A 496 9.63 -20.38 -30.82
CA SER A 496 8.93 -19.74 -31.93
C SER A 496 7.84 -20.60 -32.58
N SER A 497 7.59 -21.81 -32.07
CA SER A 497 6.58 -22.81 -32.46
C SER A 497 6.04 -22.72 -33.91
N GLY A 498 6.78 -23.25 -34.88
CA GLY A 498 6.19 -23.85 -36.07
C GLY A 498 5.66 -22.99 -37.19
N ASN A 499 5.59 -21.66 -37.09
CA ASN A 499 5.13 -20.78 -38.17
C ASN A 499 6.26 -20.01 -38.86
N GLY A 500 7.36 -20.69 -39.06
CA GLY A 500 8.64 -20.19 -39.44
C GLY A 500 8.82 -19.68 -40.87
N THR A 501 8.10 -18.69 -41.35
CA THR A 501 8.42 -17.97 -42.57
C THR A 501 8.69 -16.48 -42.32
N GLY A 502 9.33 -16.12 -41.21
CA GLY A 502 9.55 -14.74 -40.88
C GLY A 502 10.91 -14.42 -40.32
N GLY A 503 11.41 -13.21 -40.55
CA GLY A 503 12.63 -12.68 -39.95
C GLY A 503 12.37 -12.13 -38.55
N SER A 504 13.08 -12.62 -37.55
CA SER A 504 13.23 -11.93 -36.26
C SER A 504 14.53 -11.16 -36.25
N TYR A 505 14.55 -9.92 -35.79
CA TYR A 505 15.77 -9.08 -35.78
C TYR A 505 16.31 -8.83 -34.38
N SER A 506 15.47 -8.92 -33.36
CA SER A 506 15.87 -8.67 -31.98
C SER A 506 15.33 -9.75 -31.04
N LEU A 507 16.10 -10.05 -30.01
CA LEU A 507 15.75 -10.91 -28.89
C LEU A 507 16.21 -10.24 -27.62
N ASP A 508 15.35 -10.17 -26.63
CA ASP A 508 15.72 -9.78 -25.26
C ASP A 508 14.96 -10.61 -24.23
N LEU A 509 15.35 -10.54 -22.97
CA LEU A 509 14.90 -11.43 -21.91
C LEU A 509 14.46 -10.65 -20.67
N ASP A 510 13.30 -10.99 -20.12
CA ASP A 510 13.00 -10.75 -18.73
C ASP A 510 13.70 -11.81 -17.88
N VAL A 511 14.84 -11.47 -17.32
CA VAL A 511 15.70 -12.40 -16.58
C VAL A 511 15.01 -12.93 -15.33
N ASN A 512 14.21 -12.08 -14.65
CA ASN A 512 13.55 -12.45 -13.40
C ASN A 512 12.38 -13.42 -13.63
N ALA A 513 11.67 -13.27 -14.74
CA ALA A 513 10.54 -14.12 -15.10
C ALA A 513 10.92 -15.30 -16.00
N SER A 514 12.16 -15.37 -16.51
CA SER A 514 12.61 -16.34 -17.54
C SER A 514 11.70 -16.35 -18.78
N VAL A 515 11.31 -15.12 -19.22
CA VAL A 515 10.46 -14.90 -20.38
C VAL A 515 11.25 -14.23 -21.49
N ALA A 516 11.31 -14.88 -22.65
CA ALA A 516 11.93 -14.33 -23.84
C ALA A 516 10.94 -13.43 -24.59
N TYR A 517 11.45 -12.31 -25.11
CA TYR A 517 10.73 -11.38 -25.98
C TYR A 517 11.48 -11.27 -27.31
N TRP A 518 10.77 -11.28 -28.42
CA TRP A 518 11.39 -11.09 -29.74
C TRP A 518 10.45 -10.33 -30.69
N ASN A 519 11.02 -9.67 -31.68
CA ASN A 519 10.24 -9.09 -32.75
C ASN A 519 10.10 -10.08 -33.92
N TRP A 520 8.95 -10.01 -34.57
CA TRP A 520 8.62 -10.78 -35.76
C TRP A 520 8.25 -9.85 -36.92
N THR A 521 9.01 -9.86 -38.00
CA THR A 521 8.85 -8.93 -39.12
C THR A 521 8.84 -9.61 -40.49
N GLY A 522 8.78 -10.94 -40.55
CA GLY A 522 8.79 -11.68 -41.80
C GLY A 522 7.60 -12.60 -41.97
N GLY A 523 7.29 -12.98 -43.20
CA GLY A 523 6.17 -13.86 -43.53
C GLY A 523 4.85 -13.09 -43.71
N THR A 524 3.74 -13.72 -43.31
CA THR A 524 2.41 -13.10 -43.32
C THR A 524 2.16 -12.34 -42.01
N ALA A 525 1.56 -11.15 -42.11
CA ALA A 525 1.13 -10.37 -40.93
C ALA A 525 0.19 -11.18 -40.01
N PRO A 526 0.09 -10.88 -38.71
CA PRO A 526 0.59 -9.66 -38.08
C PRO A 526 2.08 -9.72 -37.71
N TYR A 527 2.78 -8.61 -37.92
CA TYR A 527 4.13 -8.37 -37.39
C TYR A 527 4.05 -7.82 -35.98
N GLY A 528 5.11 -7.96 -35.18
CA GLY A 528 5.04 -7.42 -33.84
C GLY A 528 6.10 -7.91 -32.87
N ILE A 529 5.83 -7.65 -31.60
CA ILE A 529 6.57 -8.17 -30.47
C ILE A 529 5.81 -9.35 -29.88
N PHE A 530 6.52 -10.45 -29.68
CA PHE A 530 6.01 -11.69 -29.11
C PHE A 530 6.79 -12.04 -27.86
N ARG A 531 6.18 -12.88 -27.02
CA ARG A 531 6.84 -13.45 -25.83
C ARG A 531 6.54 -14.94 -25.69
N GLY A 532 7.42 -15.65 -24.96
CA GLY A 532 7.25 -17.05 -24.58
C GLY A 532 8.10 -17.41 -23.37
N ASN A 533 7.59 -18.29 -22.54
CA ASN A 533 8.32 -18.80 -21.38
C ASN A 533 9.40 -19.80 -21.80
N ALA A 534 10.42 -20.00 -20.95
CA ALA A 534 11.51 -20.96 -21.17
C ALA A 534 11.03 -22.42 -21.34
N ASP A 535 9.90 -22.78 -20.79
CA ASP A 535 9.29 -24.11 -20.93
C ASP A 535 8.50 -24.28 -22.23
N GLY A 536 8.41 -23.23 -23.06
CA GLY A 536 7.66 -23.22 -24.33
C GLY A 536 6.17 -23.00 -24.17
N THR A 537 5.71 -22.65 -22.98
CA THR A 537 4.32 -22.25 -22.70
C THR A 537 4.11 -20.75 -22.88
N GLU A 538 2.84 -20.32 -22.87
CA GLU A 538 2.43 -18.91 -22.91
C GLU A 538 2.97 -18.11 -24.11
N PHE A 539 3.07 -18.72 -25.28
CA PHE A 539 3.35 -17.97 -26.50
C PHE A 539 2.19 -17.03 -26.84
N HIS A 540 2.45 -15.73 -26.86
CA HIS A 540 1.46 -14.75 -27.32
C HIS A 540 2.07 -13.42 -27.80
N ALA A 541 1.27 -12.67 -28.55
CA ALA A 541 1.64 -11.35 -29.00
C ALA A 541 1.56 -10.33 -27.87
N VAL A 542 2.59 -9.52 -27.73
CA VAL A 542 2.62 -8.36 -26.83
C VAL A 542 2.06 -7.13 -27.54
N ASP A 543 2.49 -6.91 -28.79
CA ASP A 543 2.03 -5.81 -29.63
C ASP A 543 2.14 -6.22 -31.10
N THR A 544 1.16 -5.86 -31.92
CA THR A 544 1.11 -6.26 -33.35
C THR A 544 0.62 -5.14 -34.24
N SER A 545 1.11 -5.13 -35.48
CA SER A 545 0.61 -4.27 -36.55
C SER A 545 0.73 -4.97 -37.91
N ASN A 546 0.19 -4.32 -38.95
CA ASN A 546 0.43 -4.75 -40.33
C ASN A 546 1.68 -4.08 -40.95
N ASP A 547 2.44 -3.33 -40.16
CA ASP A 547 3.66 -2.64 -40.52
C ASP A 547 4.88 -3.42 -40.00
N SER A 548 5.84 -3.70 -40.87
CA SER A 548 7.06 -4.47 -40.58
C SER A 548 8.19 -3.64 -39.96
N SER A 549 7.94 -2.37 -39.57
CA SER A 549 8.96 -1.45 -39.05
C SER A 549 9.40 -1.71 -37.59
N TRP A 550 9.24 -2.91 -37.10
CA TRP A 550 9.64 -3.31 -35.76
C TRP A 550 11.16 -3.59 -35.70
N LEU A 551 11.88 -2.70 -35.02
CA LEU A 551 13.34 -2.79 -34.87
C LEU A 551 13.68 -2.84 -33.39
N ALA A 552 14.93 -3.02 -33.04
CA ALA A 552 15.53 -2.96 -31.70
C ALA A 552 14.54 -3.21 -30.54
N LEU A 553 14.88 -4.11 -29.67
CA LEU A 553 14.06 -4.52 -28.53
C LEU A 553 14.91 -4.55 -27.27
N ARG A 554 14.39 -4.08 -26.15
CA ARG A 554 14.93 -4.26 -24.80
C ARG A 554 13.81 -4.49 -23.81
N VAL A 555 14.13 -5.21 -22.75
CA VAL A 555 13.19 -5.57 -21.69
C VAL A 555 13.86 -5.31 -20.34
N ASP A 556 13.08 -4.77 -19.40
CA ASP A 556 13.43 -4.75 -17.98
C ASP A 556 12.27 -5.35 -17.15
N ASP A 557 12.35 -5.25 -15.83
CA ASP A 557 11.33 -5.84 -14.93
C ASP A 557 9.94 -5.21 -15.11
N LEU A 558 9.86 -3.97 -15.59
CA LEU A 558 8.63 -3.19 -15.69
C LEU A 558 8.00 -3.24 -17.08
N ALA A 559 8.81 -3.18 -18.15
CA ALA A 559 8.31 -2.89 -19.48
C ALA A 559 9.14 -3.52 -20.61
N VAL A 560 8.52 -3.54 -21.77
CA VAL A 560 9.15 -3.83 -23.06
C VAL A 560 9.35 -2.51 -23.80
N TYR A 561 10.56 -2.29 -24.29
CA TYR A 561 10.96 -1.09 -25.05
C TYR A 561 11.35 -1.50 -26.46
N TYR A 562 10.78 -0.86 -27.46
CA TYR A 562 11.04 -1.21 -28.84
C TYR A 562 10.91 -0.01 -29.77
N TRP A 563 11.53 -0.12 -30.93
CA TRP A 563 11.39 0.86 -32.01
C TRP A 563 10.32 0.40 -32.99
N HIS A 564 9.33 1.25 -33.22
CA HIS A 564 8.26 1.00 -34.18
C HIS A 564 7.84 2.29 -34.90
N SER A 565 7.75 2.25 -36.23
CA SER A 565 7.29 3.37 -37.06
C SER A 565 7.97 4.71 -36.76
N GLY A 566 9.29 4.69 -36.51
CA GLY A 566 10.08 5.90 -36.26
C GLY A 566 10.00 6.44 -34.83
N ALA A 567 9.32 5.77 -33.93
CA ALA A 567 9.23 6.14 -32.52
C ALA A 567 9.81 5.07 -31.62
N VAL A 568 10.32 5.48 -30.45
CA VAL A 568 10.66 4.55 -29.36
C VAL A 568 9.46 4.41 -28.45
N ILE A 569 8.98 3.20 -28.30
CA ILE A 569 7.77 2.85 -27.54
C ILE A 569 8.18 2.13 -26.25
N ARG A 570 7.57 2.51 -25.13
CA ARG A 570 7.52 1.71 -23.91
C ARG A 570 6.13 1.11 -23.75
N ARG A 571 6.05 -0.20 -23.52
CA ARG A 571 4.81 -0.91 -23.17
C ARG A 571 4.99 -1.61 -21.85
N LEU A 572 4.13 -1.37 -20.87
CA LEU A 572 4.16 -2.08 -19.58
C LEU A 572 3.81 -3.57 -19.78
N LYS A 573 4.46 -4.43 -19.00
CA LYS A 573 4.24 -5.89 -19.03
C LYS A 573 2.90 -6.29 -18.43
#